data_d6566f7729ccaa7a336ddca4eadcd6a5
#
_entry.id   d6566f7729ccaa7a336ddca4eadcd6a5
#
_cell.length_a   1.000
_cell.length_b   1.000
_cell.length_c   1.000
_cell.angle_alpha   90.00
_cell.angle_beta   90.00
_cell.angle_gamma   90.00
#
_symmetry.space_group_name_H-M   'P 1'
#
loop_
_entity.id
_entity.type
_entity.pdbx_description
1 polymer ?
#
loop_
_entity_poly.entity_id
_entity_poly.type
_entity_poly.pdbx_seq_one_letter_code
_entity_poly.pdbx_strand_id
1 'polypeptide(L)'
;MGTKSLKRRARESQNPPMAAADPPRRSYAKASVVLSAFLVVSVIAPLVLSSNKFRAFQRRVSYETITVVNVFPHDPEAFTQGLVYNGNDTLFESTGLYGKSSVRKVALHTGKLEDVQKMIGTFNHDMIDGWGLATDGTLLFGSDGSSTLYQIDPQTFKVVSKQVVYYKGHQVHNLNELEYINGEVWANVFMTDCIVRISPHDGNVLGWILLQNLRKELIEAGNNNINVLNGIAWDGEQKRIFVTGKLWPKLYEIKVSPVNKPIEEGIIEKLCLRSPFKFT
;
A
#
# COMPACT_ATOMS: atom_id res chain seq x y z
N MET A 1 88.39 24.04 28.54
CA MET A 1 88.85 23.44 29.75
C MET A 1 87.97 22.27 30.07
N GLY A 2 88.30 21.05 30.11
CA GLY A 2 89.47 20.31 30.15
C GLY A 2 89.10 18.84 29.98
N THR A 3 89.84 18.25 29.17
CA THR A 3 90.22 16.84 28.88
C THR A 3 90.22 15.92 30.08
N LYS A 4 89.90 14.62 29.86
CA LYS A 4 90.64 13.38 30.20
C LYS A 4 89.77 12.17 29.92
N SER A 5 89.94 11.37 28.88
CA SER A 5 91.03 10.37 28.63
C SER A 5 90.96 9.09 29.49
N LEU A 6 90.64 7.99 28.71
CA LEU A 6 91.23 6.61 28.86
C LEU A 6 90.84 5.71 30.05
N LYS A 7 90.23 4.52 29.79
CA LYS A 7 91.03 3.28 29.63
C LYS A 7 90.18 2.06 29.21
N ARG A 8 90.67 1.43 28.19
CA ARG A 8 90.38 0.09 27.72
C ARG A 8 90.61 -0.97 28.83
N ARG A 9 89.69 -1.93 28.93
CA ARG A 9 90.06 -3.29 29.33
C ARG A 9 89.17 -4.29 28.56
N ALA A 10 89.86 -5.06 27.73
CA ALA A 10 89.31 -6.25 27.10
C ALA A 10 89.08 -7.33 28.16
N ARG A 11 88.04 -8.10 28.00
CA ARG A 11 87.89 -9.42 28.61
C ARG A 11 87.11 -10.32 27.70
N GLU A 12 87.74 -11.47 27.47
CA GLU A 12 87.43 -12.61 26.64
C GLU A 12 86.03 -13.15 26.72
N SER A 13 85.56 -13.51 25.59
CA SER A 13 84.86 -14.70 25.13
C SER A 13 84.45 -15.74 26.17
N GLN A 14 83.13 -15.99 26.27
CA GLN A 14 82.61 -17.37 26.42
C GLN A 14 81.26 -17.40 25.79
N ASN A 15 81.13 -18.15 24.68
CA ASN A 15 79.83 -18.48 24.06
C ASN A 15 79.11 -19.54 24.91
N PRO A 16 77.87 -19.40 25.27
CA PRO A 16 77.00 -20.49 25.69
C PRO A 16 76.39 -21.18 24.46
N PRO A 17 75.97 -22.46 24.59
CA PRO A 17 75.58 -23.29 23.45
C PRO A 17 74.21 -22.84 22.84
N MET A 18 74.14 -23.03 21.52
CA MET A 18 72.93 -22.83 20.74
C MET A 18 71.77 -23.68 21.29
N ALA A 19 70.72 -23.01 21.78
CA ALA A 19 69.42 -23.62 21.99
C ALA A 19 68.70 -23.81 20.63
N ALA A 20 68.22 -25.02 20.39
CA ALA A 20 67.43 -25.36 19.20
C ALA A 20 66.19 -24.48 19.08
N ALA A 21 66.04 -23.87 17.93
CA ALA A 21 64.86 -23.08 17.64
C ALA A 21 63.65 -24.01 17.52
N ASP A 22 62.62 -23.78 18.36
CA ASP A 22 61.31 -24.39 18.20
C ASP A 22 60.68 -23.97 16.86
N PRO A 23 60.01 -24.90 16.14
CA PRO A 23 59.34 -24.58 14.90
C PRO A 23 58.15 -23.64 15.18
N PRO A 24 57.83 -22.72 14.26
CA PRO A 24 56.76 -21.77 14.47
C PRO A 24 55.40 -22.50 14.63
N ARG A 25 54.77 -22.36 15.78
CA ARG A 25 53.39 -22.77 16.00
C ARG A 25 52.49 -22.00 15.02
N ARG A 26 52.13 -22.63 13.92
CA ARG A 26 51.13 -22.13 12.98
C ARG A 26 49.79 -22.01 13.73
N SER A 27 49.31 -20.79 13.88
CA SER A 27 48.04 -20.48 14.50
C SER A 27 46.88 -20.96 13.59
N TYR A 28 46.47 -22.20 13.76
CA TYR A 28 45.30 -22.78 13.09
C TYR A 28 43.97 -22.14 13.57
N ALA A 29 43.96 -21.38 14.66
CA ALA A 29 42.80 -20.71 15.19
C ALA A 29 42.24 -19.63 14.26
N LYS A 30 43.08 -18.87 13.53
CA LYS A 30 42.62 -17.84 12.61
C LYS A 30 41.99 -18.42 11.33
N ALA A 31 42.50 -19.57 10.84
CA ALA A 31 41.94 -20.21 9.64
C ALA A 31 40.56 -20.83 9.90
N SER A 32 40.34 -21.41 11.10
CA SER A 32 39.06 -22.03 11.43
C SER A 32 37.94 -20.99 11.67
N VAL A 33 38.24 -19.81 12.22
CA VAL A 33 37.31 -18.72 12.41
C VAL A 33 36.86 -18.12 11.04
N VAL A 34 37.81 -17.96 10.11
CA VAL A 34 37.49 -17.46 8.77
C VAL A 34 36.68 -18.48 7.98
N LEU A 35 36.97 -19.77 8.06
CA LEU A 35 36.23 -20.84 7.39
C LEU A 35 34.79 -20.97 7.94
N SER A 36 34.61 -20.85 9.28
CA SER A 36 33.28 -20.87 9.89
C SER A 36 32.46 -19.63 9.55
N ALA A 37 33.08 -18.44 9.45
CA ALA A 37 32.41 -17.23 9.00
C ALA A 37 31.95 -17.33 7.54
N PHE A 38 32.77 -17.90 6.65
CA PHE A 38 32.40 -18.14 5.24
C PHE A 38 31.26 -19.17 5.11
N LEU A 39 31.27 -20.24 5.90
CA LEU A 39 30.19 -21.24 5.92
C LEU A 39 28.87 -20.65 6.43
N VAL A 40 28.90 -19.81 7.47
CA VAL A 40 27.74 -19.13 7.99
C VAL A 40 27.15 -18.17 6.95
N VAL A 41 27.97 -17.36 6.29
CA VAL A 41 27.50 -16.42 5.26
C VAL A 41 27.01 -17.16 4.00
N SER A 42 27.71 -18.22 3.56
CA SER A 42 27.33 -18.95 2.34
C SER A 42 26.08 -19.81 2.49
N VAL A 43 25.72 -20.22 3.71
CA VAL A 43 24.53 -21.05 3.96
C VAL A 43 23.36 -20.22 4.48
N ILE A 44 23.59 -19.29 5.40
CA ILE A 44 22.52 -18.48 6.00
C ILE A 44 22.02 -17.43 5.02
N ALA A 45 22.86 -16.76 4.25
CA ALA A 45 22.40 -15.76 3.29
C ALA A 45 21.44 -16.33 2.22
N PRO A 46 21.74 -17.46 1.56
CA PRO A 46 20.78 -18.06 0.62
C PRO A 46 19.53 -18.61 1.32
N LEU A 47 19.60 -19.07 2.57
CA LEU A 47 18.43 -19.49 3.34
C LEU A 47 17.53 -18.33 3.69
N VAL A 48 18.10 -17.18 4.09
CA VAL A 48 17.33 -15.94 4.36
C VAL A 48 16.73 -15.40 3.07
N LEU A 49 17.48 -15.38 1.98
CA LEU A 49 16.99 -14.96 0.67
C LEU A 49 15.92 -15.91 0.13
N SER A 50 16.08 -17.23 0.34
CA SER A 50 15.08 -18.23 -0.01
C SER A 50 13.84 -18.11 0.86
N SER A 51 13.99 -17.89 2.18
CA SER A 51 12.85 -17.70 3.08
C SER A 51 12.08 -16.42 2.80
N ASN A 52 12.76 -15.34 2.40
CA ASN A 52 12.11 -14.09 2.00
C ASN A 52 11.39 -14.23 0.65
N LYS A 53 11.99 -14.92 -0.33
CA LYS A 53 11.31 -15.28 -1.58
C LYS A 53 10.15 -16.24 -1.35
N PHE A 54 10.29 -17.18 -0.42
CA PHE A 54 9.24 -18.12 -0.07
C PHE A 54 8.09 -17.43 0.69
N ARG A 55 8.38 -16.46 1.58
CA ARG A 55 7.36 -15.61 2.22
C ARG A 55 6.67 -14.67 1.24
N ALA A 56 7.39 -14.12 0.26
CA ALA A 56 6.78 -13.34 -0.82
C ALA A 56 5.92 -14.20 -1.74
N PHE A 57 6.29 -15.44 -1.99
CA PHE A 57 5.50 -16.40 -2.76
C PHE A 57 4.25 -16.91 -2.01
N GLN A 58 4.22 -16.84 -0.67
CA GLN A 58 3.09 -17.30 0.16
C GLN A 58 2.10 -16.19 0.54
N ARG A 59 2.26 -14.95 0.10
CA ARG A 59 1.15 -13.98 0.20
C ARG A 59 0.07 -14.38 -0.81
N ARG A 60 -0.76 -15.37 -0.43
CA ARG A 60 -1.96 -15.68 -1.19
C ARG A 60 -2.83 -14.44 -1.22
N VAL A 61 -3.14 -13.99 -2.42
CA VAL A 61 -4.16 -12.96 -2.61
C VAL A 61 -5.45 -13.45 -1.96
N SER A 62 -5.99 -12.66 -1.03
CA SER A 62 -7.26 -12.99 -0.37
C SER A 62 -8.43 -12.60 -1.27
N TYR A 63 -9.52 -13.33 -1.09
CA TYR A 63 -10.80 -13.01 -1.71
C TYR A 63 -11.81 -12.84 -0.61
N GLU A 64 -12.60 -11.78 -0.69
CA GLU A 64 -13.49 -11.40 0.37
C GLU A 64 -14.88 -11.11 -0.17
N THR A 65 -15.87 -11.47 0.62
CA THR A 65 -17.27 -11.10 0.44
C THR A 65 -17.66 -10.10 1.51
N ILE A 66 -18.81 -9.49 1.32
CA ILE A 66 -19.35 -8.51 2.27
C ILE A 66 -20.62 -8.99 2.92
N THR A 67 -20.88 -8.45 4.11
CA THR A 67 -22.19 -8.43 4.77
C THR A 67 -22.56 -6.98 5.01
N VAL A 68 -23.76 -6.58 4.62
CA VAL A 68 -24.30 -5.26 4.93
C VAL A 68 -24.68 -5.23 6.40
N VAL A 69 -24.14 -4.26 7.13
CA VAL A 69 -24.42 -4.03 8.56
C VAL A 69 -25.53 -3.01 8.72
N ASN A 70 -25.37 -1.86 8.05
CA ASN A 70 -26.33 -0.77 8.05
C ASN A 70 -26.47 -0.18 6.64
N VAL A 71 -27.62 0.46 6.41
CA VAL A 71 -27.90 1.17 5.17
C VAL A 71 -28.35 2.58 5.53
N PHE A 72 -27.70 3.57 4.93
CA PHE A 72 -27.96 4.99 5.16
C PHE A 72 -28.48 5.65 3.89
N PRO A 73 -29.30 6.72 4.01
CA PRO A 73 -29.67 7.54 2.86
C PRO A 73 -28.42 8.18 2.23
N HIS A 74 -28.41 8.25 0.91
CA HIS A 74 -27.38 8.95 0.16
C HIS A 74 -28.05 9.74 -0.98
N ASP A 75 -27.44 10.86 -1.37
CA ASP A 75 -27.99 11.73 -2.41
C ASP A 75 -27.91 11.06 -3.79
N PRO A 76 -29.05 10.74 -4.42
CA PRO A 76 -29.06 10.06 -5.71
C PRO A 76 -28.55 10.93 -6.88
N GLU A 77 -28.31 12.21 -6.65
CA GLU A 77 -27.69 13.10 -7.64
C GLU A 77 -26.18 13.27 -7.42
N ALA A 78 -25.62 12.68 -6.36
CA ALA A 78 -24.20 12.71 -6.08
C ALA A 78 -23.41 11.82 -7.05
N PHE A 79 -22.65 12.45 -7.93
CA PHE A 79 -21.64 11.74 -8.73
C PHE A 79 -20.37 11.60 -7.90
N THR A 80 -20.38 10.68 -6.94
CA THR A 80 -19.33 10.49 -5.93
C THR A 80 -17.98 10.21 -6.57
N GLN A 81 -16.96 11.01 -6.20
CA GLN A 81 -15.57 10.89 -6.65
C GLN A 81 -14.61 10.57 -5.51
N GLY A 82 -14.96 10.92 -4.28
CA GLY A 82 -14.20 10.61 -3.10
C GLY A 82 -15.09 10.64 -1.86
N LEU A 83 -14.75 9.82 -0.86
CA LEU A 83 -15.50 9.70 0.38
C LEU A 83 -14.53 9.52 1.54
N VAL A 84 -14.71 10.30 2.62
CA VAL A 84 -13.86 10.22 3.82
C VAL A 84 -14.73 10.30 5.07
N TYR A 85 -14.52 9.42 6.04
CA TYR A 85 -15.17 9.51 7.34
C TYR A 85 -14.46 10.57 8.22
N ASN A 86 -15.23 11.55 8.70
CA ASN A 86 -14.70 12.71 9.42
C ASN A 86 -14.94 12.65 10.95
N GLY A 87 -15.36 11.51 11.46
CA GLY A 87 -15.81 11.39 12.86
C GLY A 87 -17.23 11.92 13.10
N ASN A 88 -17.75 11.66 14.32
CA ASN A 88 -19.07 12.14 14.76
C ASN A 88 -20.20 11.86 13.75
N ASP A 89 -20.16 10.69 13.12
CA ASP A 89 -21.13 10.26 12.09
C ASP A 89 -21.32 11.29 10.96
N THR A 90 -20.21 11.86 10.51
CA THR A 90 -20.15 12.74 9.35
C THR A 90 -19.17 12.25 8.30
N LEU A 91 -19.44 12.58 7.05
CA LEU A 91 -18.61 12.26 5.89
C LEU A 91 -18.22 13.55 5.16
N PHE A 92 -17.01 13.60 4.63
CA PHE A 92 -16.70 14.45 3.50
C PHE A 92 -16.89 13.67 2.21
N GLU A 93 -17.59 14.25 1.28
CA GLU A 93 -17.81 13.68 -0.04
C GLU A 93 -17.42 14.68 -1.12
N SER A 94 -16.57 14.26 -2.05
CA SER A 94 -16.34 14.99 -3.28
C SER A 94 -17.23 14.46 -4.39
N THR A 95 -17.81 15.36 -5.18
CA THR A 95 -18.66 15.02 -6.33
C THR A 95 -18.06 15.54 -7.62
N GLY A 96 -18.28 14.83 -8.73
CA GLY A 96 -17.84 15.17 -10.07
C GLY A 96 -18.96 15.80 -10.91
N LEU A 97 -18.72 15.81 -12.23
CA LEU A 97 -19.46 16.42 -13.32
C LEU A 97 -19.13 17.91 -13.51
N TYR A 98 -18.98 18.29 -14.78
CA TYR A 98 -18.68 19.67 -15.16
C TYR A 98 -19.73 20.66 -14.64
N GLY A 99 -19.27 21.68 -13.91
CA GLY A 99 -20.14 22.72 -13.32
C GLY A 99 -20.94 22.26 -12.10
N LYS A 100 -20.81 21.01 -11.65
CA LYS A 100 -21.49 20.45 -10.48
C LYS A 100 -20.53 19.86 -9.43
N SER A 101 -19.21 19.94 -9.66
CA SER A 101 -18.22 19.44 -8.73
C SER A 101 -18.23 20.22 -7.42
N SER A 102 -18.22 19.52 -6.32
CA SER A 102 -18.18 20.12 -4.98
C SER A 102 -17.49 19.17 -3.99
N VAL A 103 -17.03 19.71 -2.88
CA VAL A 103 -16.67 18.94 -1.68
C VAL A 103 -17.63 19.35 -0.59
N ARG A 104 -18.31 18.41 0.00
CA ARG A 104 -19.41 18.64 0.92
C ARG A 104 -19.32 17.80 2.18
N LYS A 105 -19.75 18.35 3.30
CA LYS A 105 -19.93 17.66 4.57
C LYS A 105 -21.36 17.12 4.64
N VAL A 106 -21.50 15.83 4.91
CA VAL A 106 -22.77 15.12 4.90
C VAL A 106 -22.98 14.38 6.21
N ALA A 107 -24.16 14.48 6.80
CA ALA A 107 -24.55 13.71 7.98
C ALA A 107 -24.83 12.25 7.59
N LEU A 108 -24.12 11.30 8.20
CA LEU A 108 -24.19 9.87 7.87
C LEU A 108 -25.62 9.32 7.95
N HIS A 109 -26.30 9.57 9.08
CA HIS A 109 -27.61 8.94 9.33
C HIS A 109 -28.75 9.47 8.46
N THR A 110 -28.63 10.68 7.97
CA THR A 110 -29.73 11.34 7.23
C THR A 110 -29.40 11.59 5.77
N GLY A 111 -28.14 11.45 5.35
CA GLY A 111 -27.69 11.84 4.02
C GLY A 111 -27.80 13.35 3.74
N LYS A 112 -28.09 14.16 4.76
CA LYS A 112 -28.29 15.61 4.58
C LYS A 112 -26.97 16.32 4.43
N LEU A 113 -26.93 17.23 3.47
CA LEU A 113 -25.87 18.21 3.31
C LEU A 113 -25.82 19.14 4.53
N GLU A 114 -24.68 19.19 5.23
CA GLU A 114 -24.45 20.10 6.35
C GLU A 114 -23.67 21.34 5.90
N ASP A 115 -22.68 21.18 5.03
CA ASP A 115 -21.83 22.28 4.57
C ASP A 115 -21.21 21.97 3.19
N VAL A 116 -20.84 23.02 2.45
CA VAL A 116 -20.07 22.93 1.20
C VAL A 116 -18.71 23.60 1.42
N GLN A 117 -17.64 22.84 1.19
CA GLN A 117 -16.29 23.30 1.41
C GLN A 117 -15.86 24.29 0.33
N LYS A 118 -15.12 25.34 0.74
CA LYS A 118 -14.56 26.32 -0.19
C LYS A 118 -13.17 25.87 -0.62
N MET A 119 -12.89 26.02 -1.91
CA MET A 119 -11.53 25.87 -2.42
C MET A 119 -10.68 27.03 -1.88
N ILE A 120 -9.56 26.69 -1.22
CA ILE A 120 -8.62 27.66 -0.65
C ILE A 120 -7.32 27.80 -1.45
N GLY A 121 -7.08 26.89 -2.40
CA GLY A 121 -5.89 26.90 -3.25
C GLY A 121 -5.94 25.78 -4.28
N THR A 122 -4.97 25.83 -5.18
CA THR A 122 -4.73 24.81 -6.22
C THR A 122 -3.25 24.48 -6.27
N PHE A 123 -2.94 23.28 -6.69
CA PHE A 123 -1.57 22.83 -6.94
C PHE A 123 -1.51 22.00 -8.21
N ASN A 124 -0.33 21.93 -8.81
CA ASN A 124 -0.07 21.05 -9.93
C ASN A 124 0.53 19.75 -9.44
N HIS A 125 0.17 18.66 -10.07
CA HIS A 125 0.68 17.33 -9.79
C HIS A 125 1.09 16.60 -11.09
N ASP A 126 1.88 15.53 -10.94
CA ASP A 126 2.45 14.77 -12.07
C ASP A 126 1.56 13.60 -12.52
N MET A 127 0.34 13.46 -12.00
CA MET A 127 -0.63 12.47 -12.46
C MET A 127 -1.27 12.94 -13.77
N ILE A 128 -1.70 11.99 -14.58
CA ILE A 128 -2.37 12.28 -15.86
C ILE A 128 -3.71 12.97 -15.60
N ASP A 129 -4.43 12.50 -14.57
CA ASP A 129 -5.71 13.03 -14.10
C ASP A 129 -5.85 12.78 -12.59
N GLY A 130 -6.77 13.41 -11.92
CA GLY A 130 -7.04 13.22 -10.49
C GLY A 130 -8.31 12.40 -10.29
N TRP A 131 -8.17 11.09 -9.97
CA TRP A 131 -9.30 10.20 -9.78
C TRP A 131 -9.59 9.85 -8.33
N GLY A 132 -8.57 9.51 -7.56
CA GLY A 132 -8.69 9.16 -6.15
C GLY A 132 -7.55 9.71 -5.32
N LEU A 133 -7.81 9.97 -4.03
CA LEU A 133 -6.84 10.46 -3.08
C LEU A 133 -7.12 9.86 -1.70
N ALA A 134 -6.10 9.27 -1.08
CA ALA A 134 -6.12 8.77 0.29
C ALA A 134 -4.87 9.22 1.06
N THR A 135 -4.82 8.98 2.36
CA THR A 135 -3.65 9.32 3.18
C THR A 135 -3.45 8.36 4.33
N ASP A 136 -2.19 8.09 4.67
CA ASP A 136 -1.79 7.41 5.90
C ASP A 136 -1.45 8.39 7.04
N GLY A 137 -1.67 9.69 6.81
CA GLY A 137 -1.29 10.79 7.71
C GLY A 137 0.11 11.34 7.47
N THR A 138 0.95 10.65 6.67
CA THR A 138 2.31 11.10 6.31
C THR A 138 2.47 11.35 4.82
N LEU A 139 1.87 10.52 3.99
CA LEU A 139 1.85 10.62 2.53
C LEU A 139 0.42 10.70 2.02
N LEU A 140 0.26 11.28 0.85
CA LEU A 140 -0.95 11.14 0.05
C LEU A 140 -0.74 10.01 -0.98
N PHE A 141 -1.77 9.20 -1.18
CA PHE A 141 -1.83 8.19 -2.24
C PHE A 141 -2.78 8.69 -3.31
N GLY A 142 -2.35 8.69 -4.56
CA GLY A 142 -3.14 9.18 -5.68
C GLY A 142 -3.36 8.12 -6.75
N SER A 143 -4.47 8.21 -7.45
CA SER A 143 -4.79 7.44 -8.66
C SER A 143 -5.20 8.37 -9.79
N ASP A 144 -5.03 7.92 -11.04
CA ASP A 144 -5.32 8.70 -12.25
C ASP A 144 -6.03 7.89 -13.34
N GLY A 145 -6.67 6.79 -12.97
CA GLY A 145 -7.32 5.87 -13.89
C GLY A 145 -6.37 4.93 -14.62
N SER A 146 -5.07 5.08 -14.47
CA SER A 146 -4.07 4.10 -14.91
C SER A 146 -3.97 2.92 -13.94
N SER A 147 -2.93 2.12 -14.10
CA SER A 147 -2.54 1.08 -13.12
C SER A 147 -1.54 1.57 -12.08
N THR A 148 -1.31 2.88 -11.99
CA THR A 148 -0.29 3.47 -11.12
C THR A 148 -0.91 3.99 -9.83
N LEU A 149 -0.34 3.57 -8.70
CA LEU A 149 -0.54 4.17 -7.40
C LEU A 149 0.60 5.16 -7.15
N TYR A 150 0.27 6.43 -6.98
CA TYR A 150 1.21 7.51 -6.71
C TYR A 150 1.35 7.71 -5.21
N GLN A 151 2.56 8.00 -4.74
CA GLN A 151 2.84 8.50 -3.41
C GLN A 151 3.30 9.95 -3.52
N ILE A 152 2.66 10.83 -2.79
CA ILE A 152 2.79 12.28 -2.95
C ILE A 152 3.10 12.88 -1.58
N ASP A 153 4.11 13.73 -1.53
CA ASP A 153 4.44 14.52 -0.34
C ASP A 153 3.34 15.59 -0.11
N PRO A 154 2.67 15.60 1.05
CA PRO A 154 1.56 16.52 1.31
C PRO A 154 1.97 17.98 1.48
N GLN A 155 3.27 18.28 1.69
CA GLN A 155 3.77 19.66 1.85
C GLN A 155 4.14 20.28 0.50
N THR A 156 4.74 19.49 -0.39
CA THR A 156 5.22 19.98 -1.68
C THR A 156 4.31 19.58 -2.85
N PHE A 157 3.38 18.66 -2.63
CA PHE A 157 2.51 18.03 -3.64
C PHE A 157 3.26 17.34 -4.78
N LYS A 158 4.54 17.01 -4.56
CA LYS A 158 5.36 16.30 -5.54
C LYS A 158 5.25 14.79 -5.35
N VAL A 159 5.26 14.08 -6.46
CA VAL A 159 5.32 12.62 -6.45
C VAL A 159 6.70 12.18 -5.97
N VAL A 160 6.74 11.41 -4.88
CA VAL A 160 7.97 10.84 -4.30
C VAL A 160 8.18 9.39 -4.70
N SER A 161 7.11 8.68 -5.06
CA SER A 161 7.18 7.28 -5.52
C SER A 161 5.97 6.94 -6.41
N LYS A 162 6.15 5.92 -7.26
CA LYS A 162 5.10 5.36 -8.14
C LYS A 162 5.20 3.85 -8.10
N GLN A 163 4.07 3.18 -7.90
CA GLN A 163 3.97 1.72 -7.93
C GLN A 163 2.97 1.31 -9.00
N VAL A 164 3.36 0.44 -9.91
CA VAL A 164 2.40 -0.18 -10.83
C VAL A 164 1.73 -1.34 -10.13
N VAL A 165 0.40 -1.35 -10.13
CA VAL A 165 -0.40 -2.37 -9.45
C VAL A 165 -0.56 -3.60 -10.32
N TYR A 166 -0.16 -4.76 -9.79
CA TYR A 166 -0.19 -6.04 -10.49
C TYR A 166 -0.96 -7.11 -9.75
N TYR A 167 -1.73 -7.88 -10.53
CA TYR A 167 -2.38 -9.10 -10.09
C TYR A 167 -2.06 -10.25 -11.05
N LYS A 168 -1.37 -11.29 -10.60
CA LYS A 168 -0.96 -12.47 -11.40
C LYS A 168 -0.32 -12.10 -12.75
N GLY A 169 0.54 -11.07 -12.77
CA GLY A 169 1.23 -10.60 -13.97
C GLY A 169 0.43 -9.64 -14.86
N HIS A 170 -0.83 -9.38 -14.55
CA HIS A 170 -1.67 -8.39 -15.24
C HIS A 170 -1.67 -7.08 -14.48
N GLN A 171 -1.57 -5.95 -15.19
CA GLN A 171 -1.77 -4.63 -14.60
C GLN A 171 -3.23 -4.43 -14.23
N VAL A 172 -3.47 -3.88 -13.04
CA VAL A 172 -4.82 -3.49 -12.60
C VAL A 172 -5.05 -2.04 -13.00
N HIS A 173 -5.63 -1.83 -14.18
CA HIS A 173 -5.99 -0.51 -14.68
C HIS A 173 -7.26 0.01 -14.02
N ASN A 174 -7.52 1.30 -14.28
CA ASN A 174 -8.73 2.00 -13.88
C ASN A 174 -8.88 2.14 -12.35
N LEU A 175 -7.74 2.27 -11.65
CA LEU A 175 -7.74 2.62 -10.23
C LEU A 175 -8.44 3.97 -10.07
N ASN A 176 -9.47 4.02 -9.22
CA ASN A 176 -10.31 5.18 -9.04
C ASN A 176 -10.24 5.68 -7.59
N GLU A 177 -11.34 5.83 -6.93
CA GLU A 177 -11.39 6.32 -5.57
C GLU A 177 -10.60 5.42 -4.62
N LEU A 178 -9.90 6.03 -3.66
CA LEU A 178 -8.94 5.40 -2.78
C LEU A 178 -9.27 5.64 -1.31
N GLU A 179 -9.01 4.64 -0.47
CA GLU A 179 -9.01 4.76 0.99
C GLU A 179 -7.81 4.02 1.61
N TYR A 180 -7.23 4.57 2.68
CA TYR A 180 -6.14 3.91 3.41
C TYR A 180 -6.67 3.20 4.65
N ILE A 181 -6.56 1.87 4.66
CA ILE A 181 -7.11 1.02 5.72
C ILE A 181 -6.04 0.07 6.25
N ASN A 182 -5.63 0.26 7.51
CA ASN A 182 -4.74 -0.68 8.23
C ASN A 182 -3.46 -1.05 7.47
N GLY A 183 -2.78 -0.10 6.85
CA GLY A 183 -1.51 -0.33 6.15
C GLY A 183 -1.66 -0.71 4.68
N GLU A 184 -2.87 -0.71 4.14
CA GLU A 184 -3.19 -1.03 2.76
C GLU A 184 -3.91 0.13 2.08
N VAL A 185 -3.73 0.29 0.78
CA VAL A 185 -4.56 1.16 -0.04
C VAL A 185 -5.65 0.31 -0.69
N TRP A 186 -6.90 0.66 -0.41
CA TRP A 186 -8.07 0.08 -1.06
C TRP A 186 -8.50 0.98 -2.20
N ALA A 187 -8.77 0.42 -3.36
CA ALA A 187 -9.15 1.19 -4.54
C ALA A 187 -10.40 0.63 -5.21
N ASN A 188 -11.35 1.48 -5.55
CA ASN A 188 -12.38 1.11 -6.51
C ASN A 188 -11.72 0.89 -7.87
N VAL A 189 -12.14 -0.16 -8.58
CA VAL A 189 -11.74 -0.40 -9.97
C VAL A 189 -12.88 0.05 -10.89
N PHE A 190 -12.70 1.16 -11.58
CA PHE A 190 -13.74 1.79 -12.42
C PHE A 190 -14.32 0.82 -13.44
N MET A 191 -15.62 0.92 -13.70
CA MET A 191 -16.42 0.02 -14.55
C MET A 191 -16.52 -1.41 -14.01
N THR A 192 -16.28 -1.60 -12.70
CA THR A 192 -16.50 -2.87 -12.01
C THR A 192 -17.22 -2.65 -10.67
N ASP A 193 -17.68 -3.72 -10.05
CA ASP A 193 -18.18 -3.71 -8.68
C ASP A 193 -17.14 -4.37 -7.73
N CYS A 194 -15.86 -4.05 -7.93
CA CYS A 194 -14.73 -4.59 -7.20
C CYS A 194 -13.94 -3.51 -6.49
N ILE A 195 -13.46 -3.85 -5.29
CA ILE A 195 -12.41 -3.10 -4.61
C ILE A 195 -11.16 -3.97 -4.58
N VAL A 196 -10.02 -3.41 -4.99
CA VAL A 196 -8.71 -4.04 -4.89
C VAL A 196 -7.98 -3.54 -3.65
N ARG A 197 -7.37 -4.46 -2.89
CA ARG A 197 -6.50 -4.15 -1.77
C ARG A 197 -5.06 -4.21 -2.22
N ILE A 198 -4.30 -3.14 -2.01
CA ILE A 198 -2.99 -2.91 -2.60
C ILE A 198 -1.96 -2.67 -1.50
N SER A 199 -0.79 -3.28 -1.63
CA SER A 199 0.38 -2.94 -0.85
C SER A 199 0.97 -1.61 -1.36
N PRO A 200 1.01 -0.56 -0.53
CA PRO A 200 1.59 0.72 -0.96
C PRO A 200 3.11 0.66 -1.18
N HIS A 201 3.79 -0.37 -0.67
CA HIS A 201 5.24 -0.49 -0.77
C HIS A 201 5.72 -1.01 -2.13
N ASP A 202 4.95 -1.91 -2.75
CA ASP A 202 5.39 -2.64 -3.94
C ASP A 202 4.30 -2.78 -5.03
N GLY A 203 3.11 -2.21 -4.82
CA GLY A 203 2.00 -2.28 -5.77
C GLY A 203 1.35 -3.66 -5.91
N ASN A 204 1.76 -4.65 -5.10
CA ASN A 204 1.18 -5.98 -5.17
C ASN A 204 -0.27 -5.99 -4.66
N VAL A 205 -1.14 -6.69 -5.37
CA VAL A 205 -2.51 -6.94 -4.91
C VAL A 205 -2.49 -7.92 -3.74
N LEU A 206 -3.07 -7.49 -2.63
CA LEU A 206 -3.21 -8.25 -1.39
C LEU A 206 -4.54 -8.99 -1.32
N GLY A 207 -5.58 -8.44 -1.94
CA GLY A 207 -6.91 -9.03 -1.94
C GLY A 207 -7.90 -8.32 -2.86
N TRP A 208 -9.05 -8.97 -3.02
CA TRP A 208 -10.19 -8.48 -3.78
C TRP A 208 -11.45 -8.58 -2.96
N ILE A 209 -12.25 -7.52 -2.96
CA ILE A 209 -13.57 -7.49 -2.34
C ILE A 209 -14.60 -7.37 -3.46
N LEU A 210 -15.57 -8.27 -3.47
CA LEU A 210 -16.58 -8.40 -4.50
C LEU A 210 -17.92 -7.86 -3.99
N LEU A 211 -18.45 -6.80 -4.63
CA LEU A 211 -19.63 -6.05 -4.19
C LEU A 211 -20.79 -6.07 -5.21
N GLN A 212 -20.78 -6.99 -6.16
CA GLN A 212 -21.80 -7.08 -7.22
C GLN A 212 -23.24 -7.11 -6.68
N ASN A 213 -23.43 -7.69 -5.50
CA ASN A 213 -24.75 -7.81 -4.89
C ASN A 213 -25.37 -6.45 -4.58
N LEU A 214 -24.59 -5.46 -4.12
CA LEU A 214 -25.10 -4.14 -3.77
C LEU A 214 -25.73 -3.42 -4.96
N ARG A 215 -25.00 -3.39 -6.08
CA ARG A 215 -25.51 -2.75 -7.30
C ARG A 215 -26.69 -3.51 -7.87
N LYS A 216 -26.65 -4.83 -7.86
CA LYS A 216 -27.75 -5.68 -8.31
C LYS A 216 -29.03 -5.41 -7.51
N GLU A 217 -28.96 -5.39 -6.19
CA GLU A 217 -30.08 -5.09 -5.29
C GLU A 217 -30.68 -3.70 -5.55
N LEU A 218 -29.83 -2.68 -5.81
CA LEU A 218 -30.32 -1.35 -6.16
C LEU A 218 -31.08 -1.34 -7.47
N ILE A 219 -30.60 -2.04 -8.50
CA ILE A 219 -31.29 -2.15 -9.80
C ILE A 219 -32.62 -2.89 -9.64
N GLU A 220 -32.64 -4.02 -8.91
CA GLU A 220 -33.84 -4.80 -8.63
C GLU A 220 -34.87 -4.00 -7.83
N ALA A 221 -34.43 -3.04 -7.00
CA ALA A 221 -35.29 -2.11 -6.29
C ALA A 221 -35.78 -0.92 -7.16
N GLY A 222 -35.51 -0.92 -8.46
CA GLY A 222 -35.96 0.09 -9.40
C GLY A 222 -35.06 1.30 -9.63
N ASN A 223 -33.83 1.28 -9.07
CA ASN A 223 -32.88 2.38 -9.24
C ASN A 223 -32.06 2.21 -10.54
N ASN A 224 -32.66 2.58 -11.67
CA ASN A 224 -32.07 2.36 -13.01
C ASN A 224 -31.07 3.44 -13.44
N ASN A 225 -31.00 4.57 -12.73
CA ASN A 225 -30.11 5.69 -13.06
C ASN A 225 -28.77 5.65 -12.31
N ILE A 226 -28.54 4.60 -11.54
CA ILE A 226 -27.26 4.46 -10.80
C ILE A 226 -26.09 4.17 -11.74
N ASN A 227 -24.93 4.69 -11.38
CA ASN A 227 -23.69 4.47 -12.09
C ASN A 227 -22.80 3.46 -11.32
N VAL A 228 -21.49 3.50 -11.50
CA VAL A 228 -20.55 2.54 -10.93
C VAL A 228 -20.38 2.70 -9.42
N LEU A 229 -19.97 1.61 -8.77
CA LEU A 229 -19.44 1.61 -7.41
C LEU A 229 -18.25 2.59 -7.35
N ASN A 230 -18.31 3.56 -6.44
CA ASN A 230 -17.22 4.50 -6.17
C ASN A 230 -17.46 5.24 -4.86
N GLY A 231 -16.49 5.18 -3.97
CA GLY A 231 -16.51 5.76 -2.63
C GLY A 231 -16.30 4.70 -1.57
N ILE A 232 -15.21 4.83 -0.83
CA ILE A 232 -14.83 4.02 0.32
C ILE A 232 -14.51 4.98 1.45
N ALA A 233 -15.03 4.76 2.66
CA ALA A 233 -14.63 5.52 3.83
C ALA A 233 -14.37 4.61 5.01
N TRP A 234 -13.38 4.94 5.81
CA TRP A 234 -12.93 4.17 6.95
C TRP A 234 -13.06 4.95 8.26
N ASP A 235 -13.84 4.40 9.20
CA ASP A 235 -13.84 4.82 10.59
C ASP A 235 -12.83 3.96 11.37
N GLY A 236 -11.65 4.50 11.56
CA GLY A 236 -10.55 3.81 12.24
C GLY A 236 -10.79 3.56 13.73
N GLU A 237 -11.69 4.34 14.37
CA GLU A 237 -12.01 4.18 15.79
C GLU A 237 -12.96 3.00 16.02
N GLN A 238 -14.08 2.96 15.30
CA GLN A 238 -15.09 1.92 15.45
C GLN A 238 -14.92 0.75 14.47
N LYS A 239 -13.90 0.80 13.61
CA LYS A 239 -13.60 -0.24 12.61
C LYS A 239 -14.76 -0.46 11.62
N ARG A 240 -15.41 0.63 11.21
CA ARG A 240 -16.51 0.61 10.25
C ARG A 240 -16.02 0.97 8.84
N ILE A 241 -16.52 0.26 7.85
CA ILE A 241 -16.24 0.53 6.43
C ILE A 241 -17.53 0.95 5.77
N PHE A 242 -17.49 2.07 5.06
CA PHE A 242 -18.61 2.59 4.31
C PHE A 242 -18.29 2.55 2.81
N VAL A 243 -19.28 2.17 2.00
CA VAL A 243 -19.18 2.16 0.54
C VAL A 243 -20.44 2.72 -0.09
N THR A 244 -20.28 3.38 -1.24
CA THR A 244 -21.36 3.87 -2.06
C THR A 244 -21.00 3.80 -3.54
N GLY A 245 -21.77 4.43 -4.40
CA GLY A 245 -21.51 4.54 -5.82
C GLY A 245 -22.02 5.86 -6.39
N LYS A 246 -21.58 6.15 -7.61
CA LYS A 246 -22.01 7.36 -8.34
C LYS A 246 -23.52 7.28 -8.62
N LEU A 247 -24.27 8.28 -8.17
CA LEU A 247 -25.72 8.37 -8.29
C LEU A 247 -26.48 7.26 -7.54
N TRP A 248 -25.85 6.66 -6.52
CA TRP A 248 -26.54 5.69 -5.67
C TRP A 248 -27.37 6.38 -4.60
N PRO A 249 -28.63 5.95 -4.36
CA PRO A 249 -29.46 6.51 -3.30
C PRO A 249 -29.15 5.97 -1.90
N LYS A 250 -28.16 5.10 -1.79
CA LYS A 250 -27.78 4.42 -0.55
C LYS A 250 -26.28 4.42 -0.34
N LEU A 251 -25.88 4.59 0.92
CA LEU A 251 -24.55 4.33 1.44
C LEU A 251 -24.65 3.13 2.37
N TYR A 252 -23.69 2.22 2.28
CA TYR A 252 -23.71 0.96 3.01
C TYR A 252 -22.55 0.91 4.00
N GLU A 253 -22.82 0.60 5.26
CA GLU A 253 -21.83 0.09 6.17
C GLU A 253 -21.68 -1.40 5.93
N ILE A 254 -20.45 -1.84 5.69
CA ILE A 254 -20.14 -3.22 5.35
C ILE A 254 -19.15 -3.84 6.31
N LYS A 255 -19.28 -5.16 6.48
CA LYS A 255 -18.28 -6.01 7.10
C LYS A 255 -17.69 -6.92 6.04
N VAL A 256 -16.37 -6.93 5.97
CA VAL A 256 -15.61 -7.76 5.02
C VAL A 256 -15.23 -9.08 5.69
N SER A 257 -15.41 -10.18 4.99
CA SER A 257 -15.10 -11.52 5.48
C SER A 257 -14.43 -12.37 4.40
N PRO A 258 -13.40 -13.18 4.74
CA PRO A 258 -12.75 -14.04 3.79
C PRO A 258 -13.71 -15.05 3.15
N VAL A 259 -13.54 -15.30 1.87
CA VAL A 259 -14.22 -16.39 1.17
C VAL A 259 -13.51 -17.71 1.49
N ASN A 260 -14.19 -18.61 2.21
CA ASN A 260 -13.61 -19.88 2.64
C ASN A 260 -13.57 -20.95 1.53
N LYS A 261 -14.23 -20.69 0.40
CA LYS A 261 -14.24 -21.60 -0.75
C LYS A 261 -13.23 -21.13 -1.80
N PRO A 262 -12.57 -22.06 -2.50
CA PRO A 262 -11.76 -21.67 -3.66
C PRO A 262 -12.62 -20.89 -4.66
N ILE A 263 -12.14 -19.72 -5.08
CA ILE A 263 -12.75 -18.97 -6.17
C ILE A 263 -12.34 -19.66 -7.48
N GLU A 264 -13.30 -19.78 -8.39
CA GLU A 264 -13.05 -20.31 -9.73
C GLU A 264 -11.92 -19.53 -10.42
N GLU A 265 -11.02 -20.24 -11.06
CA GLU A 265 -9.90 -19.64 -11.78
C GLU A 265 -10.41 -18.73 -12.91
N GLY A 266 -9.81 -17.53 -13.03
CA GLY A 266 -10.20 -16.53 -14.02
C GLY A 266 -11.42 -15.67 -13.65
N ILE A 267 -12.09 -15.92 -12.51
CA ILE A 267 -13.28 -15.14 -12.14
C ILE A 267 -12.91 -13.66 -11.81
N ILE A 268 -11.79 -13.43 -11.15
CA ILE A 268 -11.32 -12.08 -10.84
C ILE A 268 -10.95 -11.33 -12.12
N GLU A 269 -10.24 -12.00 -13.00
CA GLU A 269 -9.88 -11.46 -14.30
C GLU A 269 -11.12 -11.03 -15.08
N LYS A 270 -12.16 -11.82 -15.05
CA LYS A 270 -13.45 -11.55 -15.71
C LYS A 270 -14.24 -10.42 -15.05
N LEU A 271 -14.31 -10.39 -13.71
CA LEU A 271 -15.16 -9.46 -12.97
C LEU A 271 -14.49 -8.11 -12.70
N CYS A 272 -13.18 -8.12 -12.40
CA CYS A 272 -12.50 -6.99 -11.80
C CYS A 272 -11.40 -6.37 -12.69
N LEU A 273 -10.88 -7.09 -13.70
CA LEU A 273 -9.92 -6.52 -14.62
C LEU A 273 -10.63 -5.94 -15.85
N ARG A 274 -10.24 -4.74 -16.24
CA ARG A 274 -10.75 -4.03 -17.42
C ARG A 274 -9.57 -3.47 -18.23
N SER A 275 -9.77 -3.35 -19.52
CA SER A 275 -8.85 -2.60 -20.37
C SER A 275 -8.74 -1.15 -19.87
N PRO A 276 -7.61 -0.48 -20.11
CA PRO A 276 -7.46 0.94 -19.78
C PRO A 276 -8.62 1.77 -20.35
N PHE A 277 -9.21 2.60 -19.50
CA PHE A 277 -10.21 3.56 -19.94
C PHE A 277 -9.54 4.60 -20.86
N LYS A 278 -10.14 4.85 -22.02
CA LYS A 278 -9.67 5.89 -22.94
C LYS A 278 -10.61 7.08 -22.82
N PHE A 279 -10.07 8.23 -22.45
CA PHE A 279 -10.77 9.49 -22.61
C PHE A 279 -10.90 9.76 -24.12
N THR A 280 -12.12 9.88 -24.62
CA THR A 280 -12.42 10.27 -25.99
C THR A 280 -12.72 11.75 -26.05
#